data_3674e19ad1543846cf591813fe2130db
#
_entry.id   3674e19ad1543846cf591813fe2130db
#
_cell.length_a   1.000
_cell.length_b   1.000
_cell.length_c   1.000
_cell.angle_alpha   90.00
_cell.angle_beta   90.00
_cell.angle_gamma   90.00
#
_symmetry.space_group_name_H-M   'P 1'
#
loop_
_entity.id
_entity.type
_entity.pdbx_description
1 polymer ?
#
loop_
_entity_poly.entity_id
_entity_poly.type
_entity_poly.pdbx_seq_one_letter_code
_entity_poly.pdbx_strand_id
1 'polypeptide(L)'
;MEVLKEMIDMLVEQATTVRKEWSAVCDSVIHEKPKFIKRTRDKMWFSNLETISEILEVYHFTTLKYIEDDNTITLSLNEIDLIENGRNEQEARLNMGKAILDYALEYYNEYQMYSRSPNRKKHIPYIFKALIIDDPEKIGDMLQCQNGKN
;
A
#
# COMPACT_ATOMS: atom_id res chain seq x y z
N MET A 1 26.71 -5.35 -15.48
CA MET A 1 26.14 -5.58 -14.13
C MET A 1 27.00 -5.06 -13.00
N GLU A 2 28.30 -5.24 -13.05
CA GLU A 2 29.21 -4.67 -12.02
C GLU A 2 29.18 -3.16 -11.99
N VAL A 3 29.17 -2.47 -13.15
CA VAL A 3 29.12 -1.00 -13.25
C VAL A 3 27.84 -0.44 -12.61
N LEU A 4 26.68 -1.09 -12.80
CA LEU A 4 25.42 -0.68 -12.18
C LEU A 4 25.43 -0.88 -10.65
N LYS A 5 26.07 -1.94 -10.18
CA LYS A 5 26.22 -2.20 -8.75
C LYS A 5 27.11 -1.15 -8.09
N GLU A 6 28.21 -0.77 -8.74
CA GLU A 6 29.09 0.30 -8.26
C GLU A 6 28.38 1.66 -8.23
N MET A 7 27.54 1.97 -9.24
CA MET A 7 26.77 3.20 -9.27
C MET A 7 25.76 3.29 -8.13
N ILE A 8 25.05 2.20 -7.83
CA ILE A 8 24.11 2.17 -6.70
C ILE A 8 24.86 2.31 -5.37
N ASP A 9 26.02 1.66 -5.23
CA ASP A 9 26.84 1.79 -4.03
C ASP A 9 27.36 3.22 -3.81
N MET A 10 27.57 4.00 -4.88
CA MET A 10 27.91 5.43 -4.79
C MET A 10 26.76 6.30 -4.29
N LEU A 11 25.51 5.88 -4.49
CA LEU A 11 24.32 6.62 -4.04
C LEU A 11 23.95 6.35 -2.59
N VAL A 12 24.56 5.34 -1.97
CA VAL A 12 24.19 4.89 -0.62
C VAL A 12 24.91 5.74 0.43
N GLU A 13 24.13 6.29 1.37
CA GLU A 13 24.65 6.96 2.56
C GLU A 13 24.77 5.97 3.71
N GLN A 14 25.83 6.09 4.51
CA GLN A 14 26.02 5.25 5.69
C GLN A 14 25.07 5.66 6.82
N ALA A 15 24.47 4.69 7.51
CA ALA A 15 23.55 4.95 8.61
C ALA A 15 24.14 5.81 9.72
N THR A 16 25.44 5.69 9.98
CA THR A 16 26.14 6.53 10.97
C THR A 16 26.17 8.00 10.55
N THR A 17 26.38 8.30 9.27
CA THR A 17 26.34 9.66 8.73
C THR A 17 24.91 10.21 8.77
N VAL A 18 23.93 9.42 8.36
CA VAL A 18 22.51 9.78 8.42
C VAL A 18 22.09 10.13 9.84
N ARG A 19 22.54 9.37 10.83
CA ARG A 19 22.24 9.65 12.24
C ARG A 19 22.78 11.00 12.70
N LYS A 20 23.99 11.34 12.28
CA LYS A 20 24.62 12.62 12.63
C LYS A 20 23.93 13.81 11.95
N GLU A 21 23.46 13.62 10.73
CA GLU A 21 22.87 14.65 9.88
C GLU A 21 21.36 14.47 9.70
N TRP A 22 20.68 13.88 10.67
CA TRP A 22 19.30 13.44 10.57
C TRP A 22 18.34 14.53 10.06
N SER A 23 18.44 15.73 10.63
CA SER A 23 17.58 16.86 10.22
C SER A 23 17.76 17.20 8.75
N ALA A 24 19.00 17.33 8.30
CA ALA A 24 19.31 17.63 6.90
C ALA A 24 18.89 16.52 5.95
N VAL A 25 19.03 15.26 6.37
CA VAL A 25 18.58 14.09 5.59
C VAL A 25 17.06 14.10 5.44
N CYS A 26 16.32 14.37 6.53
CA CYS A 26 14.87 14.50 6.46
C CYS A 26 14.44 15.60 5.51
N ASP A 27 15.03 16.78 5.61
CA ASP A 27 14.72 17.91 4.71
C ASP A 27 14.97 17.55 3.25
N SER A 28 16.08 16.89 2.97
CA SER A 28 16.42 16.46 1.62
C SER A 28 15.44 15.41 1.08
N VAL A 29 15.04 14.45 1.91
CA VAL A 29 14.05 13.42 1.52
C VAL A 29 12.68 14.04 1.26
N ILE A 30 12.27 15.01 2.06
CA ILE A 30 10.98 15.71 1.89
C ILE A 30 10.97 16.55 0.62
N HIS A 31 12.04 17.32 0.36
CA HIS A 31 12.04 18.37 -0.66
C HIS A 31 12.80 18.04 -1.94
N GLU A 32 13.73 17.09 -1.90
CA GLU A 32 14.60 16.82 -3.05
C GLU A 32 14.37 15.43 -3.64
N LYS A 33 14.73 14.37 -2.91
CA LYS A 33 14.70 13.00 -3.45
C LYS A 33 14.80 11.93 -2.38
N PRO A 34 14.33 10.71 -2.68
CA PRO A 34 14.56 9.56 -1.82
C PRO A 34 16.06 9.27 -1.65
N LYS A 35 16.39 8.66 -0.53
CA LYS A 35 17.78 8.28 -0.23
C LYS A 35 17.90 6.80 0.07
N PHE A 36 18.98 6.22 -0.38
CA PHE A 36 19.40 4.87 -0.02
C PHE A 36 20.32 4.94 1.17
N ILE A 37 20.06 4.14 2.20
CA ILE A 37 20.81 4.13 3.45
C ILE A 37 21.31 2.71 3.67
N LYS A 38 22.62 2.60 3.99
CA LYS A 38 23.25 1.31 4.27
C LYS A 38 23.63 1.21 5.74
N ARG A 39 23.20 0.12 6.37
CA ARG A 39 23.65 -0.26 7.70
C ARG A 39 24.32 -1.63 7.61
N THR A 40 25.63 -1.67 7.80
CA THR A 40 26.45 -2.88 7.63
C THR A 40 26.30 -3.47 6.23
N ARG A 41 25.47 -4.46 6.03
CA ARG A 41 25.17 -5.09 4.72
C ARG A 41 23.81 -4.71 4.16
N ASP A 42 22.92 -4.24 5.04
CA ASP A 42 21.50 -4.07 4.68
C ASP A 42 21.29 -2.68 4.11
N LYS A 43 20.57 -2.63 3.01
CA LYS A 43 20.19 -1.39 2.34
C LYS A 43 18.75 -1.09 2.64
N MET A 44 18.49 0.17 2.97
CA MET A 44 17.16 0.70 3.24
C MET A 44 16.86 1.82 2.26
N TRP A 45 15.60 2.08 2.05
CA TRP A 45 15.16 3.19 1.24
C TRP A 45 14.31 4.13 2.09
N PHE A 46 14.68 5.41 2.12
CA PHE A 46 13.99 6.45 2.85
C PHE A 46 13.38 7.44 1.86
N SER A 47 12.07 7.56 1.88
CA SER A 47 11.31 8.36 0.93
C SER A 47 10.19 9.13 1.63
N ASN A 48 9.74 10.22 0.99
CA ASN A 48 8.46 10.83 1.37
C ASN A 48 7.29 9.96 0.87
N LEU A 49 6.08 10.24 1.37
CA LEU A 49 4.89 9.47 1.00
C LEU A 49 4.41 9.76 -0.41
N GLU A 50 4.68 10.94 -0.94
CA GLU A 50 4.31 11.31 -2.30
C GLU A 50 4.98 10.40 -3.34
N THR A 51 6.28 10.15 -3.19
CA THR A 51 7.03 9.26 -4.08
C THR A 51 6.48 7.82 -4.02
N ILE A 52 6.21 7.31 -2.81
CA ILE A 52 5.61 5.98 -2.64
C ILE A 52 4.23 5.92 -3.28
N SER A 53 3.42 6.97 -3.10
CA SER A 53 2.08 7.04 -3.70
C SER A 53 2.13 6.94 -5.23
N GLU A 54 3.10 7.62 -5.87
CA GLU A 54 3.33 7.52 -7.30
C GLU A 54 3.69 6.09 -7.75
N ILE A 55 4.57 5.43 -7.01
CA ILE A 55 4.96 4.04 -7.30
C ILE A 55 3.77 3.10 -7.17
N LEU A 56 2.88 3.33 -6.20
CA LEU A 56 1.72 2.50 -5.92
C LEU A 56 0.51 2.82 -6.81
N GLU A 57 0.58 3.84 -7.65
CA GLU A 57 -0.52 4.29 -8.52
C GLU A 57 -1.07 3.17 -9.41
N VAL A 58 -0.21 2.28 -9.90
CA VAL A 58 -0.58 1.17 -10.80
C VAL A 58 -1.37 0.05 -10.11
N TYR A 59 -1.42 0.03 -8.80
CA TYR A 59 -2.14 -0.98 -8.03
C TYR A 59 -3.56 -0.48 -7.73
N HIS A 60 -4.55 -1.09 -8.36
CA HIS A 60 -5.94 -0.70 -8.24
C HIS A 60 -6.73 -1.70 -7.41
N PHE A 61 -7.67 -1.21 -6.61
CA PHE A 61 -8.66 -2.05 -5.95
C PHE A 61 -9.83 -2.26 -6.90
N THR A 62 -10.01 -3.50 -7.33
CA THR A 62 -11.10 -3.87 -8.24
C THR A 62 -12.08 -4.82 -7.56
N THR A 63 -13.36 -4.60 -7.80
CA THR A 63 -14.42 -5.40 -7.18
C THR A 63 -15.39 -5.94 -8.23
N LEU A 64 -15.99 -7.08 -7.90
CA LEU A 64 -17.20 -7.57 -8.55
C LEU A 64 -18.41 -7.15 -7.70
N LYS A 65 -19.42 -6.59 -8.35
CA LYS A 65 -20.63 -6.12 -7.72
C LYS A 65 -21.78 -7.07 -8.03
N TYR A 66 -22.51 -7.46 -6.99
CA TYR A 66 -23.69 -8.30 -7.08
C TYR A 66 -24.88 -7.59 -6.46
N ILE A 67 -26.03 -7.67 -7.13
CA ILE A 67 -27.31 -7.23 -6.57
C ILE A 67 -27.98 -8.46 -5.98
N GLU A 68 -28.18 -8.43 -4.66
CA GLU A 68 -28.78 -9.54 -3.93
C GLU A 68 -30.33 -9.55 -4.08
N ASP A 69 -30.96 -10.65 -3.70
CA ASP A 69 -32.43 -10.82 -3.80
C ASP A 69 -33.19 -9.77 -2.99
N ASP A 70 -32.60 -9.28 -1.90
CA ASP A 70 -33.17 -8.22 -1.05
C ASP A 70 -32.83 -6.80 -1.51
N ASN A 71 -32.24 -6.65 -2.71
CA ASN A 71 -31.78 -5.40 -3.32
C ASN A 71 -30.60 -4.76 -2.61
N THR A 72 -29.93 -5.45 -1.69
CA THR A 72 -28.64 -5.01 -1.16
C THR A 72 -27.53 -5.23 -2.19
N ILE A 73 -26.42 -4.54 -2.01
CA ILE A 73 -25.25 -4.64 -2.89
C ILE A 73 -24.13 -5.35 -2.17
N THR A 74 -23.61 -6.40 -2.78
CA THR A 74 -22.41 -7.10 -2.31
C THR A 74 -21.23 -6.78 -3.22
N LEU A 75 -20.10 -6.41 -2.62
CA LEU A 75 -18.83 -6.20 -3.32
C LEU A 75 -17.87 -7.30 -2.91
N SER A 76 -17.25 -7.93 -3.90
CA SER A 76 -16.16 -8.90 -3.71
C SER A 76 -14.88 -8.33 -4.24
N LEU A 77 -13.88 -8.12 -3.38
CA LEU A 77 -12.59 -7.56 -3.78
C LEU A 77 -11.74 -8.65 -4.46
N ASN A 78 -11.13 -8.30 -5.59
CA ASN A 78 -10.36 -9.26 -6.38
C ASN A 78 -8.95 -9.47 -5.85
N GLU A 79 -8.30 -8.42 -5.36
CA GLU A 79 -6.88 -8.44 -4.98
C GLU A 79 -6.63 -9.00 -3.58
N ILE A 80 -7.62 -8.85 -2.70
CA ILE A 80 -7.60 -9.35 -1.32
C ILE A 80 -8.94 -10.05 -1.08
N ASP A 81 -8.93 -11.14 -0.36
CA ASP A 81 -10.12 -11.97 -0.15
C ASP A 81 -11.06 -11.32 0.88
N LEU A 82 -11.74 -10.25 0.46
CA LEU A 82 -12.69 -9.49 1.26
C LEU A 82 -14.03 -9.37 0.52
N ILE A 83 -15.12 -9.56 1.25
CA ILE A 83 -16.50 -9.42 0.75
C ILE A 83 -17.25 -8.54 1.73
N GLU A 84 -17.92 -7.51 1.21
CA GLU A 84 -18.73 -6.60 2.02
C GLU A 84 -20.07 -6.32 1.35
N ASN A 85 -21.06 -6.04 2.17
CA ASN A 85 -22.43 -5.74 1.73
C ASN A 85 -22.87 -4.38 2.25
N GLY A 86 -23.77 -3.73 1.54
CA GLY A 86 -24.40 -2.49 1.94
C GLY A 86 -25.82 -2.39 1.37
N ARG A 87 -26.63 -1.51 1.96
CA ARG A 87 -28.02 -1.27 1.50
C ARG A 87 -28.05 -0.70 0.09
N ASN A 88 -26.98 -0.01 -0.30
CA ASN A 88 -26.77 0.54 -1.62
C ASN A 88 -25.26 0.50 -1.96
N GLU A 89 -24.91 0.89 -3.17
CA GLU A 89 -23.51 0.84 -3.61
C GLU A 89 -22.61 1.75 -2.78
N GLN A 90 -23.07 2.94 -2.40
CA GLN A 90 -22.29 3.87 -1.60
C GLN A 90 -21.93 3.29 -0.22
N GLU A 91 -22.90 2.67 0.45
CA GLU A 91 -22.67 2.01 1.73
C GLU A 91 -21.76 0.78 1.58
N ALA A 92 -21.97 -0.02 0.54
CA ALA A 92 -21.10 -1.17 0.26
C ALA A 92 -19.66 -0.75 0.00
N ARG A 93 -19.45 0.33 -0.75
CA ARG A 93 -18.12 0.90 -1.00
C ARG A 93 -17.47 1.39 0.29
N LEU A 94 -18.19 2.08 1.14
CA LEU A 94 -17.67 2.56 2.43
C LEU A 94 -17.30 1.36 3.32
N ASN A 95 -18.17 0.35 3.39
CA ASN A 95 -17.89 -0.86 4.18
C ASN A 95 -16.67 -1.61 3.65
N MET A 96 -16.51 -1.70 2.33
CA MET A 96 -15.30 -2.28 1.74
C MET A 96 -14.06 -1.45 2.03
N GLY A 97 -14.14 -0.13 1.96
CA GLY A 97 -13.04 0.76 2.33
C GLY A 97 -12.59 0.57 3.78
N LYS A 98 -13.54 0.43 4.70
CA LYS A 98 -13.25 0.12 6.11
C LYS A 98 -12.58 -1.25 6.26
N ALA A 99 -13.10 -2.27 5.57
CA ALA A 99 -12.54 -3.62 5.62
C ALA A 99 -11.11 -3.66 5.06
N ILE A 100 -10.84 -2.95 3.97
CA ILE A 100 -9.50 -2.85 3.39
C ILE A 100 -8.54 -2.19 4.37
N LEU A 101 -8.93 -1.08 4.98
CA LEU A 101 -8.07 -0.35 5.93
C LEU A 101 -7.84 -1.16 7.20
N ASP A 102 -8.86 -1.83 7.74
CA ASP A 102 -8.72 -2.70 8.91
C ASP A 102 -7.76 -3.86 8.63
N TYR A 103 -7.89 -4.49 7.47
CA TYR A 103 -6.96 -5.54 7.05
C TYR A 103 -5.53 -5.00 6.87
N ALA A 104 -5.39 -3.81 6.30
CA ALA A 104 -4.09 -3.18 6.12
C ALA A 104 -3.39 -2.90 7.46
N LEU A 105 -4.13 -2.42 8.47
CA LEU A 105 -3.62 -2.19 9.81
C LEU A 105 -3.21 -3.50 10.50
N GLU A 106 -4.04 -4.53 10.40
CA GLU A 106 -3.72 -5.88 10.91
C GLU A 106 -2.46 -6.43 10.24
N TYR A 107 -2.38 -6.34 8.92
CA TYR A 107 -1.23 -6.79 8.14
C TYR A 107 0.05 -6.07 8.59
N TYR A 108 -0.01 -4.77 8.75
CA TYR A 108 1.14 -3.96 9.19
C TYR A 108 1.60 -4.33 10.60
N ASN A 109 0.67 -4.56 11.52
CA ASN A 109 1.00 -4.95 12.89
C ASN A 109 1.63 -6.36 12.95
N GLU A 110 1.23 -7.27 12.08
CA GLU A 110 1.75 -8.63 11.98
C GLU A 110 2.60 -8.83 10.72
N TYR A 111 3.34 -7.79 10.33
CA TYR A 111 3.99 -7.69 9.03
C TYR A 111 4.91 -8.86 8.71
N GLN A 112 5.74 -9.30 9.67
CA GLN A 112 6.67 -10.40 9.43
C GLN A 112 5.94 -11.71 9.06
N MET A 113 4.85 -11.98 9.75
CA MET A 113 4.05 -13.17 9.50
C MET A 113 3.34 -13.09 8.14
N TYR A 114 2.66 -11.99 7.87
CA TYR A 114 1.85 -11.83 6.67
C TYR A 114 2.69 -11.68 5.39
N SER A 115 3.75 -10.89 5.44
CA SER A 115 4.60 -10.65 4.28
C SER A 115 5.40 -11.88 3.84
N ARG A 116 5.59 -12.85 4.74
CA ARG A 116 6.26 -14.12 4.45
C ARG A 116 5.31 -15.23 4.03
N SER A 117 4.03 -15.05 4.23
CA SER A 117 3.01 -16.02 3.82
C SER A 117 2.84 -15.97 2.29
N PRO A 118 2.96 -17.11 1.59
CA PRO A 118 2.87 -17.12 0.12
C PRO A 118 1.58 -16.51 -0.43
N ASN A 119 0.46 -16.71 0.28
CA ASN A 119 -0.85 -16.21 -0.16
C ASN A 119 -1.05 -14.71 0.11
N ARG A 120 -0.26 -14.11 1.01
CA ARG A 120 -0.42 -12.72 1.45
C ARG A 120 0.71 -11.80 1.03
N LYS A 121 1.84 -12.34 0.60
CA LYS A 121 2.97 -11.54 0.13
C LYS A 121 2.59 -10.59 -1.01
N LYS A 122 1.75 -11.04 -1.92
CA LYS A 122 1.25 -10.25 -3.06
C LYS A 122 0.36 -9.08 -2.66
N HIS A 123 -0.12 -9.06 -1.41
CA HIS A 123 -0.95 -7.96 -0.91
C HIS A 123 -0.12 -6.72 -0.53
N ILE A 124 1.20 -6.83 -0.37
CA ILE A 124 2.07 -5.75 0.12
C ILE A 124 1.79 -4.38 -0.52
N PRO A 125 1.76 -4.23 -1.85
CA PRO A 125 1.51 -2.92 -2.44
C PRO A 125 0.13 -2.35 -2.09
N TYR A 126 -0.89 -3.19 -2.02
CA TYR A 126 -2.25 -2.78 -1.66
C TYR A 126 -2.35 -2.34 -0.19
N ILE A 127 -1.61 -3.03 0.70
CA ILE A 127 -1.55 -2.67 2.11
C ILE A 127 -0.98 -1.27 2.29
N PHE A 128 0.17 -0.98 1.70
CA PHE A 128 0.78 0.34 1.82
C PHE A 128 -0.01 1.42 1.11
N LYS A 129 -0.64 1.11 -0.02
CA LYS A 129 -1.56 2.05 -0.68
C LYS A 129 -2.71 2.44 0.25
N ALA A 130 -3.37 1.46 0.87
CA ALA A 130 -4.47 1.72 1.81
C ALA A 130 -4.01 2.53 3.02
N LEU A 131 -2.86 2.19 3.62
CA LEU A 131 -2.33 2.90 4.79
C LEU A 131 -1.97 4.35 4.48
N ILE A 132 -1.45 4.62 3.29
CA ILE A 132 -1.08 5.98 2.87
C ILE A 132 -2.33 6.83 2.64
N ILE A 133 -3.38 6.26 2.04
CA ILE A 133 -4.66 6.96 1.84
C ILE A 133 -5.32 7.23 3.19
N ASP A 134 -5.31 6.27 4.11
CA ASP A 134 -5.78 6.38 5.50
C ASP A 134 -7.20 6.97 5.64
N ASP A 135 -8.08 6.69 4.69
CA ASP A 135 -9.44 7.21 4.65
C ASP A 135 -10.36 6.17 4.00
N PRO A 136 -11.23 5.50 4.79
CA PRO A 136 -12.12 4.47 4.26
C PRO A 136 -13.06 4.96 3.16
N GLU A 137 -13.53 6.21 3.26
CA GLU A 137 -14.41 6.81 2.25
C GLU A 137 -13.67 6.98 0.91
N LYS A 138 -12.45 7.52 0.95
CA LYS A 138 -11.62 7.67 -0.24
C LYS A 138 -11.27 6.32 -0.86
N ILE A 139 -10.92 5.32 -0.05
CA ILE A 139 -10.65 3.97 -0.53
C ILE A 139 -11.90 3.41 -1.23
N GLY A 140 -13.07 3.55 -0.61
CA GLY A 140 -14.34 3.13 -1.19
C GLY A 140 -14.65 3.80 -2.52
N ASP A 141 -14.40 5.11 -2.63
CA ASP A 141 -14.62 5.88 -3.85
C ASP A 141 -13.67 5.47 -4.98
N MET A 142 -12.48 4.97 -4.64
CA MET A 142 -11.48 4.53 -5.61
C MET A 142 -11.74 3.12 -6.18
N LEU A 143 -12.66 2.36 -5.61
CA LEU A 143 -12.93 1.00 -6.07
C LEU A 143 -13.42 1.01 -7.51
N GLN A 144 -12.80 0.20 -8.34
CA GLN A 144 -13.23 -0.04 -9.72
C GLN A 144 -14.20 -1.23 -9.71
N CYS A 145 -15.48 -0.96 -9.84
CA CYS A 145 -16.51 -1.97 -9.75
C CYS A 145 -16.95 -2.45 -11.14
N GLN A 146 -16.96 -3.76 -11.32
CA GLN A 146 -17.55 -4.44 -12.48
C GLN A 146 -18.71 -5.30 -12.01
N ASN A 147 -19.74 -5.43 -12.85
CA ASN A 147 -20.85 -6.30 -12.52
C ASN A 147 -20.41 -7.75 -12.49
N GLY A 148 -20.70 -8.43 -11.39
CA GLY A 148 -20.53 -9.87 -11.27
C GLY A 148 -21.60 -10.61 -12.05
N LYS A 149 -21.33 -11.89 -12.37
CA LYS A 149 -22.33 -12.77 -12.98
C LYS A 149 -23.15 -13.41 -11.87
N ASN A 150 -24.45 -13.19 -11.92
CA ASN A 150 -25.39 -13.89 -11.04
C ASN A 150 -25.69 -15.27 -11.58
#